data_eb2a55dfb1cba063ea6eb3bca670f608
#
_entry.id   eb2a55dfb1cba063ea6eb3bca670f608
#
_cell.length_a   1.000
_cell.length_b   1.000
_cell.length_c   1.000
_cell.angle_alpha   90.00
_cell.angle_beta   90.00
_cell.angle_gamma   90.00
#
_symmetry.space_group_name_H-M   'P 1'
#
loop_
_entity.id
_entity.type
_entity.pdbx_description
1 polymer ?
#
loop_
_entity_poly.entity_id
_entity_poly.type
_entity_poly.pdbx_seq_one_letter_code
_entity_poly.pdbx_strand_id
1 'polypeptide(L)'
;MQSSKKVCVVGAGHWGGNHIRTLYELGSLGGIVDNNKQTLSDFKTKYPSISLFQTVSDAIKLGKYSGYVVATPAETHYKIALEIMNSGCHVLVEKPVTLNRKEVSHMKQTAEIVKVNFMAGHVLLFHPAIQKIKEMIDTNVIGNLQYIYSNRLNLGTVRMEENVFWSLAPHDISVFQYFTKSKPMKITSTGGAFLQDNIHDTTLTILEYEQNIKGHIFVSWLHPFKEHRLIVMGSKGMISFEDSIENKPLKLYSKGYTLKDAIPTKKDGPVDLIDYENSMPLTEELKYFIQHMDGSPLEIANADNAVEVVDILIKASESLMKGVPIE
;
A
#
# COMPACT_ATOMS: atom_id res chain seq x y z
N MET A 1 7.72 -20.84 -26.78
CA MET A 1 8.06 -19.51 -26.22
C MET A 1 6.79 -18.93 -25.62
N GLN A 2 6.66 -18.86 -24.28
CA GLN A 2 5.56 -18.12 -23.66
C GLN A 2 5.69 -16.65 -24.12
N SER A 3 4.66 -16.12 -24.79
CA SER A 3 4.58 -14.69 -25.10
C SER A 3 4.75 -13.92 -23.79
N SER A 4 5.82 -13.15 -23.64
CA SER A 4 6.05 -12.40 -22.42
C SER A 4 4.86 -11.46 -22.22
N LYS A 5 4.11 -11.64 -21.13
CA LYS A 5 2.98 -10.80 -20.77
C LYS A 5 3.46 -9.34 -20.73
N LYS A 6 2.81 -8.44 -21.48
CA LYS A 6 3.20 -7.04 -21.60
C LYS A 6 2.26 -6.14 -20.82
N VAL A 7 2.85 -5.18 -20.14
CA VAL A 7 2.18 -4.18 -19.30
C VAL A 7 2.36 -2.80 -19.91
N CYS A 8 1.29 -2.01 -19.92
CA CYS A 8 1.32 -0.61 -20.29
C CYS A 8 1.21 0.26 -19.02
N VAL A 9 2.06 1.27 -18.89
CA VAL A 9 2.02 2.22 -17.76
C VAL A 9 1.29 3.47 -18.19
N VAL A 10 0.29 3.88 -17.44
CA VAL A 10 -0.50 5.10 -17.63
C VAL A 10 -0.11 6.13 -16.57
N GLY A 11 0.41 7.28 -17.03
CA GLY A 11 1.05 8.28 -16.19
C GLY A 11 2.55 8.03 -16.07
N ALA A 12 3.36 8.87 -16.67
CA ALA A 12 4.82 8.79 -16.69
C ALA A 12 5.49 9.86 -15.79
N GLY A 13 4.78 10.29 -14.73
CA GLY A 13 5.30 11.18 -13.71
C GLY A 13 6.36 10.51 -12.83
N HIS A 14 6.64 11.10 -11.67
CA HIS A 14 7.70 10.61 -10.77
C HIS A 14 7.53 9.12 -10.40
N TRP A 15 6.33 8.74 -9.94
CA TRP A 15 6.08 7.35 -9.52
C TRP A 15 5.90 6.41 -10.71
N GLY A 16 5.19 6.86 -11.76
CA GLY A 16 5.08 6.10 -13.01
C GLY A 16 6.43 5.79 -13.65
N GLY A 17 7.40 6.71 -13.54
CA GLY A 17 8.78 6.49 -13.98
C GLY A 17 9.47 5.32 -13.26
N ASN A 18 9.14 5.08 -11.97
CA ASN A 18 9.64 3.92 -11.23
C ASN A 18 9.03 2.61 -11.79
N HIS A 19 7.71 2.58 -12.03
CA HIS A 19 7.05 1.44 -12.67
C HIS A 19 7.61 1.15 -14.06
N ILE A 20 7.79 2.18 -14.89
CA ILE A 20 8.36 2.05 -16.24
C ILE A 20 9.74 1.41 -16.19
N ARG A 21 10.64 1.93 -15.33
CA ARG A 21 11.99 1.40 -15.17
C ARG A 21 11.96 -0.06 -14.73
N THR A 22 11.21 -0.38 -13.68
CA THR A 22 11.15 -1.74 -13.13
C THR A 22 10.54 -2.73 -14.12
N LEU A 23 9.46 -2.36 -14.82
CA LEU A 23 8.87 -3.20 -15.87
C LEU A 23 9.80 -3.41 -17.05
N TYR A 24 10.60 -2.41 -17.40
CA TYR A 24 11.61 -2.53 -18.45
C TYR A 24 12.70 -3.53 -18.04
N GLU A 25 13.21 -3.43 -16.83
CA GLU A 25 14.20 -4.35 -16.25
C GLU A 25 13.65 -5.79 -16.16
N LEU A 26 12.35 -5.95 -15.86
CA LEU A 26 11.65 -7.24 -15.88
C LEU A 26 11.33 -7.76 -17.31
N GLY A 27 11.63 -7.00 -18.36
CA GLY A 27 11.32 -7.37 -19.74
C GLY A 27 9.81 -7.37 -20.06
N SER A 28 8.98 -6.81 -19.21
CA SER A 28 7.51 -6.78 -19.33
C SER A 28 6.92 -5.44 -19.75
N LEU A 29 7.71 -4.37 -19.84
CA LEU A 29 7.23 -3.09 -20.37
C LEU A 29 6.82 -3.22 -21.83
N GLY A 30 5.59 -2.84 -22.17
CA GLY A 30 5.06 -2.85 -23.53
C GLY A 30 4.72 -1.47 -24.07
N GLY A 31 4.19 -0.61 -23.22
CA GLY A 31 3.75 0.74 -23.61
C GLY A 31 3.78 1.74 -22.48
N ILE A 32 3.75 3.01 -22.84
CA ILE A 32 3.65 4.15 -21.92
C ILE A 32 2.59 5.11 -22.45
N VAL A 33 1.70 5.53 -21.56
CA VAL A 33 0.68 6.55 -21.84
C VAL A 33 0.96 7.78 -20.99
N ASP A 34 1.04 8.95 -21.61
CA ASP A 34 1.08 10.23 -20.90
C ASP A 34 0.49 11.32 -21.80
N ASN A 35 -0.23 12.28 -21.24
CA ASN A 35 -0.80 13.38 -22.01
C ASN A 35 0.25 14.46 -22.38
N ASN A 36 1.40 14.47 -21.69
CA ASN A 36 2.49 15.40 -21.94
C ASN A 36 3.43 14.86 -23.01
N LYS A 37 3.45 15.55 -24.17
CA LYS A 37 4.30 15.17 -25.33
C LYS A 37 5.79 15.21 -25.02
N GLN A 38 6.24 16.17 -24.17
CA GLN A 38 7.65 16.26 -23.80
C GLN A 38 8.07 15.04 -22.98
N THR A 39 7.27 14.68 -21.97
CA THR A 39 7.48 13.46 -21.18
C THR A 39 7.60 12.22 -22.07
N LEU A 40 6.68 12.05 -23.03
CA LEU A 40 6.75 10.94 -23.98
C LEU A 40 8.02 10.98 -24.83
N SER A 41 8.46 12.16 -25.29
CA SER A 41 9.68 12.32 -26.07
C SER A 41 10.93 11.89 -25.27
N ASP A 42 10.99 12.26 -23.98
CA ASP A 42 12.08 11.90 -23.09
C ASP A 42 12.14 10.37 -22.90
N PHE A 43 10.98 9.74 -22.69
CA PHE A 43 10.88 8.28 -22.59
C PHE A 43 11.17 7.57 -23.92
N LYS A 44 10.84 8.18 -25.08
CA LYS A 44 11.21 7.62 -26.39
C LYS A 44 12.72 7.55 -26.58
N THR A 45 13.41 8.56 -26.14
CA THR A 45 14.89 8.59 -26.18
C THR A 45 15.48 7.49 -25.28
N LYS A 46 14.92 7.31 -24.08
CA LYS A 46 15.40 6.33 -23.10
C LYS A 46 15.02 4.89 -23.45
N TYR A 47 13.85 4.67 -24.03
CA TYR A 47 13.30 3.35 -24.37
C TYR A 47 12.80 3.31 -25.81
N PRO A 48 13.70 3.29 -26.83
CA PRO A 48 13.33 3.48 -28.25
C PRO A 48 12.36 2.43 -28.82
N SER A 49 12.37 1.21 -28.24
CA SER A 49 11.52 0.09 -28.69
C SER A 49 10.11 0.09 -28.10
N ILE A 50 9.83 0.95 -27.10
CA ILE A 50 8.55 0.97 -26.39
C ILE A 50 7.54 1.84 -27.13
N SER A 51 6.30 1.36 -27.22
CA SER A 51 5.18 2.10 -27.80
C SER A 51 4.73 3.22 -26.86
N LEU A 52 4.45 4.38 -27.44
CA LEU A 52 4.03 5.58 -26.69
C LEU A 52 2.67 6.05 -27.18
N PHE A 53 1.81 6.44 -26.24
CA PHE A 53 0.45 6.87 -26.53
C PHE A 53 0.12 8.14 -25.75
N GLN A 54 -0.72 8.99 -26.30
CA GLN A 54 -1.22 10.18 -25.60
C GLN A 54 -2.50 9.91 -24.80
N THR A 55 -3.23 8.86 -25.16
CA THR A 55 -4.48 8.49 -24.49
C THR A 55 -4.52 7.00 -24.15
N VAL A 56 -5.27 6.65 -23.12
CA VAL A 56 -5.52 5.27 -22.72
C VAL A 56 -6.28 4.53 -23.82
N SER A 57 -7.25 5.19 -24.45
CA SER A 57 -8.05 4.64 -25.55
C SER A 57 -7.19 4.21 -26.73
N ASP A 58 -6.16 4.99 -27.10
CA ASP A 58 -5.22 4.61 -28.14
C ASP A 58 -4.38 3.41 -27.75
N ALA A 59 -3.91 3.36 -26.50
CA ALA A 59 -3.15 2.22 -25.99
C ALA A 59 -3.98 0.94 -25.99
N ILE A 60 -5.27 1.01 -25.66
CA ILE A 60 -6.20 -0.14 -25.68
C ILE A 60 -6.43 -0.60 -27.13
N LYS A 61 -6.68 0.33 -28.06
CA LYS A 61 -6.98 0.00 -29.46
C LYS A 61 -5.78 -0.55 -30.23
N LEU A 62 -4.61 0.03 -30.02
CA LEU A 62 -3.40 -0.21 -30.82
C LEU A 62 -2.41 -1.15 -30.12
N GLY A 63 -2.47 -1.24 -28.79
CA GLY A 63 -1.62 -2.10 -27.99
C GLY A 63 -2.21 -3.50 -27.81
N LYS A 64 -1.33 -4.45 -27.46
CA LYS A 64 -1.73 -5.81 -27.07
C LYS A 64 -1.17 -6.09 -25.69
N TYR A 65 -1.76 -5.42 -24.70
CA TYR A 65 -1.33 -5.51 -23.31
C TYR A 65 -2.27 -6.41 -22.53
N SER A 66 -1.70 -7.27 -21.68
CA SER A 66 -2.50 -8.12 -20.78
C SER A 66 -2.88 -7.35 -19.51
N GLY A 67 -2.13 -6.32 -19.15
CA GLY A 67 -2.38 -5.50 -17.96
C GLY A 67 -1.85 -4.09 -18.09
N TYR A 68 -2.36 -3.23 -17.21
CA TYR A 68 -1.99 -1.83 -17.12
C TYR A 68 -1.64 -1.46 -15.68
N VAL A 69 -0.69 -0.53 -15.53
CA VAL A 69 -0.42 0.17 -14.27
C VAL A 69 -0.91 1.60 -14.40
N VAL A 70 -1.77 2.04 -13.50
CA VAL A 70 -2.29 3.41 -13.45
C VAL A 70 -1.57 4.16 -12.33
N ALA A 71 -0.73 5.12 -12.71
CA ALA A 71 0.09 5.95 -11.82
C ALA A 71 -0.08 7.46 -12.12
N THR A 72 -1.29 7.85 -12.43
CA THR A 72 -1.76 9.22 -12.67
C THR A 72 -2.19 9.88 -11.34
N PRO A 73 -2.63 11.14 -11.30
CA PRO A 73 -3.29 11.72 -10.13
C PRO A 73 -4.54 10.94 -9.69
N ALA A 74 -4.75 10.82 -8.38
CA ALA A 74 -5.77 9.93 -7.78
C ALA A 74 -7.20 10.18 -8.29
N GLU A 75 -7.56 11.43 -8.57
CA GLU A 75 -8.86 11.83 -9.09
C GLU A 75 -9.15 11.27 -10.50
N THR A 76 -8.13 10.79 -11.20
CA THR A 76 -8.27 10.21 -12.55
C THR A 76 -8.32 8.69 -12.52
N HIS A 77 -7.90 8.06 -11.44
CA HIS A 77 -7.74 6.60 -11.32
C HIS A 77 -9.01 5.85 -11.68
N TYR A 78 -10.15 6.26 -11.12
CA TYR A 78 -11.44 5.60 -11.31
C TYR A 78 -11.82 5.47 -12.79
N LYS A 79 -11.80 6.59 -13.54
CA LYS A 79 -12.21 6.60 -14.95
C LYS A 79 -11.26 5.76 -15.82
N ILE A 80 -9.96 5.91 -15.59
CA ILE A 80 -8.92 5.20 -16.33
C ILE A 80 -9.00 3.69 -16.05
N ALA A 81 -9.12 3.29 -14.80
CA ALA A 81 -9.20 1.89 -14.43
C ALA A 81 -10.47 1.21 -15.00
N LEU A 82 -11.61 1.90 -14.99
CA LEU A 82 -12.83 1.37 -15.62
C LEU A 82 -12.68 1.19 -17.13
N GLU A 83 -12.07 2.14 -17.84
CA GLU A 83 -11.82 2.02 -19.28
C GLU A 83 -10.95 0.80 -19.60
N ILE A 84 -9.89 0.59 -18.80
CA ILE A 84 -8.99 -0.56 -18.93
C ILE A 84 -9.72 -1.88 -18.63
N MET A 85 -10.41 -1.98 -17.49
CA MET A 85 -11.10 -3.20 -17.09
C MET A 85 -12.20 -3.59 -18.10
N ASN A 86 -12.98 -2.62 -18.58
CA ASN A 86 -14.02 -2.84 -19.60
C ASN A 86 -13.45 -3.30 -20.96
N SER A 87 -12.16 -3.10 -21.21
CA SER A 87 -11.48 -3.67 -22.37
C SER A 87 -11.00 -5.12 -22.16
N GLY A 88 -11.27 -5.70 -20.98
CA GLY A 88 -10.85 -7.06 -20.60
C GLY A 88 -9.41 -7.18 -20.14
N CYS A 89 -8.78 -6.07 -19.72
CA CYS A 89 -7.40 -6.04 -19.25
C CYS A 89 -7.31 -5.96 -17.73
N HIS A 90 -6.29 -6.60 -17.15
CA HIS A 90 -5.95 -6.51 -15.72
C HIS A 90 -5.40 -5.12 -15.38
N VAL A 91 -5.63 -4.63 -14.17
CA VAL A 91 -5.16 -3.31 -13.77
C VAL A 91 -4.56 -3.30 -12.37
N LEU A 92 -3.39 -2.66 -12.25
CA LEU A 92 -2.81 -2.23 -10.98
C LEU A 92 -3.01 -0.71 -10.88
N VAL A 93 -3.59 -0.24 -9.79
CA VAL A 93 -3.87 1.19 -9.56
C VAL A 93 -3.11 1.68 -8.34
N GLU A 94 -2.34 2.73 -8.51
CA GLU A 94 -1.57 3.36 -7.44
C GLU A 94 -2.45 3.90 -6.31
N LYS A 95 -1.82 4.03 -5.15
CA LYS A 95 -2.46 4.60 -3.96
C LYS A 95 -2.48 6.15 -3.98
N PRO A 96 -3.53 6.77 -3.40
CA PRO A 96 -4.79 6.15 -3.02
C PRO A 96 -5.54 5.71 -4.27
N VAL A 97 -6.16 4.53 -4.20
CA VAL A 97 -6.85 3.95 -5.37
C VAL A 97 -7.96 4.86 -5.89
N THR A 98 -8.73 5.43 -4.99
CA THR A 98 -9.69 6.52 -5.24
C THR A 98 -9.85 7.36 -3.97
N LEU A 99 -10.53 8.49 -4.09
CA LEU A 99 -10.91 9.34 -2.97
C LEU A 99 -12.36 9.08 -2.50
N ASN A 100 -13.05 8.11 -3.10
CA ASN A 100 -14.48 7.90 -2.94
C ASN A 100 -14.83 6.41 -2.79
N ARG A 101 -15.56 6.07 -1.71
CA ARG A 101 -16.01 4.69 -1.44
C ARG A 101 -16.85 4.09 -2.56
N LYS A 102 -17.75 4.88 -3.19
CA LYS A 102 -18.60 4.37 -4.27
C LYS A 102 -17.79 4.01 -5.50
N GLU A 103 -16.77 4.81 -5.80
CA GLU A 103 -15.88 4.57 -6.94
C GLU A 103 -15.09 3.28 -6.77
N VAL A 104 -14.40 3.08 -5.63
CA VAL A 104 -13.62 1.84 -5.41
C VAL A 104 -14.52 0.60 -5.38
N SER A 105 -15.73 0.71 -4.81
CA SER A 105 -16.71 -0.38 -4.82
C SER A 105 -17.18 -0.71 -6.24
N HIS A 106 -17.41 0.29 -7.08
CA HIS A 106 -17.77 0.08 -8.48
C HIS A 106 -16.61 -0.51 -9.30
N MET A 107 -15.37 -0.09 -9.03
CA MET A 107 -14.17 -0.72 -9.63
C MET A 107 -14.09 -2.21 -9.29
N LYS A 108 -14.30 -2.58 -8.02
CA LYS A 108 -14.36 -3.98 -7.59
C LYS A 108 -15.46 -4.75 -8.34
N GLN A 109 -16.68 -4.24 -8.36
CA GLN A 109 -17.81 -4.87 -9.08
C GLN A 109 -17.51 -5.04 -10.57
N THR A 110 -16.92 -4.03 -11.20
CA THR A 110 -16.56 -4.09 -12.61
C THR A 110 -15.53 -5.19 -12.85
N ALA A 111 -14.48 -5.27 -12.03
CA ALA A 111 -13.44 -6.31 -12.15
C ALA A 111 -14.05 -7.72 -12.03
N GLU A 112 -14.99 -7.92 -11.11
CA GLU A 112 -15.72 -9.19 -10.92
C GLU A 112 -16.58 -9.55 -12.15
N ILE A 113 -17.33 -8.58 -12.69
CA ILE A 113 -18.21 -8.78 -13.85
C ILE A 113 -17.41 -9.14 -15.11
N VAL A 114 -16.33 -8.38 -15.38
CA VAL A 114 -15.51 -8.61 -16.58
C VAL A 114 -14.42 -9.66 -16.38
N LYS A 115 -14.31 -10.22 -15.17
CA LYS A 115 -13.37 -11.29 -14.79
C LYS A 115 -11.91 -10.93 -15.02
N VAL A 116 -11.52 -9.75 -14.59
CA VAL A 116 -10.12 -9.28 -14.59
C VAL A 116 -9.64 -9.02 -13.18
N ASN A 117 -8.35 -9.06 -12.97
CA ASN A 117 -7.75 -8.68 -11.70
C ASN A 117 -7.65 -7.15 -11.59
N PHE A 118 -8.17 -6.61 -10.49
CA PHE A 118 -7.94 -5.27 -10.01
C PHE A 118 -7.06 -5.35 -8.75
N MET A 119 -5.83 -4.83 -8.85
CA MET A 119 -4.83 -4.80 -7.80
C MET A 119 -4.57 -3.38 -7.33
N ALA A 120 -4.48 -3.17 -6.03
CA ALA A 120 -4.10 -1.88 -5.45
C ALA A 120 -2.58 -1.77 -5.31
N GLY A 121 -2.00 -0.61 -5.60
CA GLY A 121 -0.56 -0.30 -5.47
C GLY A 121 -0.12 -0.17 -4.01
N HIS A 122 -0.31 -1.22 -3.22
CA HIS A 122 0.11 -1.29 -1.82
C HIS A 122 1.50 -1.93 -1.71
N VAL A 123 2.49 -1.25 -2.26
CA VAL A 123 3.87 -1.73 -2.44
C VAL A 123 4.50 -2.28 -1.14
N LEU A 124 4.15 -1.76 0.03
CA LEU A 124 4.69 -2.29 1.30
C LEU A 124 4.25 -3.72 1.60
N LEU A 125 3.12 -4.20 1.08
CA LEU A 125 2.71 -5.59 1.23
C LEU A 125 3.71 -6.56 0.57
N PHE A 126 4.51 -6.07 -0.37
CA PHE A 126 5.54 -6.83 -1.09
C PHE A 126 6.95 -6.61 -0.52
N HIS A 127 7.09 -5.86 0.58
CA HIS A 127 8.38 -5.70 1.25
C HIS A 127 8.76 -7.01 1.95
N PRO A 128 9.96 -7.58 1.71
CA PRO A 128 10.33 -8.89 2.26
C PRO A 128 10.25 -8.97 3.79
N ALA A 129 10.60 -7.88 4.49
CA ALA A 129 10.44 -7.84 5.96
C ALA A 129 8.96 -7.91 6.37
N ILE A 130 8.03 -7.27 5.65
CA ILE A 130 6.58 -7.34 5.92
C ILE A 130 6.07 -8.77 5.70
N GLN A 131 6.49 -9.42 4.63
CA GLN A 131 6.17 -10.83 4.36
C GLN A 131 6.73 -11.74 5.47
N LYS A 132 7.96 -11.48 5.93
CA LYS A 132 8.57 -12.24 7.05
C LYS A 132 7.83 -12.02 8.37
N ILE A 133 7.40 -10.80 8.68
CA ILE A 133 6.57 -10.53 9.85
C ILE A 133 5.25 -11.31 9.77
N LYS A 134 4.62 -11.32 8.59
CA LYS A 134 3.37 -12.05 8.37
C LYS A 134 3.55 -13.56 8.58
N GLU A 135 4.62 -14.13 8.05
CA GLU A 135 4.99 -15.53 8.28
C GLU A 135 5.13 -15.81 9.80
N MET A 136 5.83 -14.93 10.53
CA MET A 136 6.04 -15.09 11.98
C MET A 136 4.73 -14.99 12.78
N ILE A 137 3.77 -14.15 12.35
CA ILE A 137 2.42 -14.08 12.92
C ILE A 137 1.65 -15.37 12.64
N ASP A 138 1.60 -15.81 11.39
CA ASP A 138 0.84 -16.98 10.97
C ASP A 138 1.39 -18.29 11.55
N THR A 139 2.71 -18.38 11.78
CA THR A 139 3.36 -19.50 12.45
C THR A 139 3.38 -19.36 13.98
N ASN A 140 2.67 -18.37 14.55
CA ASN A 140 2.49 -18.17 15.99
C ASN A 140 3.80 -17.95 16.78
N VAL A 141 4.83 -17.40 16.16
CA VAL A 141 6.13 -17.10 16.80
C VAL A 141 5.96 -16.13 17.97
N ILE A 142 5.15 -15.08 17.77
CA ILE A 142 4.87 -14.08 18.82
C ILE A 142 3.60 -14.38 19.64
N GLY A 143 2.94 -15.52 19.41
CA GLY A 143 1.65 -15.85 20.02
C GLY A 143 0.50 -15.07 19.43
N ASN A 144 -0.59 -14.91 20.16
CA ASN A 144 -1.77 -14.16 19.71
C ASN A 144 -1.42 -12.69 19.53
N LEU A 145 -1.76 -12.14 18.37
CA LEU A 145 -1.59 -10.72 18.06
C LEU A 145 -2.43 -9.87 19.03
N GLN A 146 -1.84 -8.84 19.61
CA GLN A 146 -2.48 -7.97 20.60
C GLN A 146 -2.48 -6.50 20.20
N TYR A 147 -1.33 -6.02 19.69
CA TYR A 147 -1.16 -4.61 19.39
C TYR A 147 -0.22 -4.41 18.19
N ILE A 148 -0.55 -3.45 17.34
CA ILE A 148 0.30 -3.05 16.22
C ILE A 148 0.41 -1.53 16.24
N TYR A 149 1.61 -0.98 16.04
CA TYR A 149 1.69 0.44 15.73
C TYR A 149 2.72 0.76 14.66
N SER A 150 2.47 1.83 13.92
CA SER A 150 3.40 2.38 12.97
C SER A 150 3.59 3.88 13.17
N ASN A 151 4.84 4.31 13.02
CA ASN A 151 5.23 5.70 12.86
C ASN A 151 5.74 5.89 11.43
N ARG A 152 5.18 6.89 10.74
CA ARG A 152 5.66 7.32 9.42
C ARG A 152 5.80 8.83 9.43
N LEU A 153 6.96 9.27 9.84
CA LEU A 153 7.26 10.64 10.24
C LEU A 153 8.45 11.17 9.43
N ASN A 154 8.38 12.39 9.00
CA ASN A 154 9.52 13.10 8.39
C ASN A 154 9.24 14.61 8.32
N LEU A 155 10.27 15.41 8.05
CA LEU A 155 10.12 16.76 7.52
C LEU A 155 10.07 16.65 5.99
N GLY A 156 8.89 16.32 5.47
CA GLY A 156 8.71 15.92 4.08
C GLY A 156 8.00 16.93 3.20
N THR A 157 7.59 16.48 2.02
CA THR A 157 6.79 17.31 1.11
C THR A 157 5.37 17.43 1.63
N VAL A 158 4.96 18.64 1.95
CA VAL A 158 3.59 18.98 2.31
C VAL A 158 2.71 18.96 1.05
N ARG A 159 1.54 18.35 1.14
CA ARG A 159 0.55 18.33 0.06
C ARG A 159 -0.48 19.43 0.26
N MET A 160 -1.07 19.88 -0.84
CA MET A 160 -2.14 20.89 -0.82
C MET A 160 -3.52 20.29 -1.07
N GLU A 161 -3.56 19.11 -1.67
CA GLU A 161 -4.78 18.43 -2.11
C GLU A 161 -5.29 17.39 -1.11
N GLU A 162 -4.41 16.93 -0.20
CA GLU A 162 -4.71 15.87 0.76
C GLU A 162 -4.00 16.11 2.09
N ASN A 163 -4.54 15.61 3.19
CA ASN A 163 -3.87 15.64 4.49
C ASN A 163 -2.80 14.54 4.62
N VAL A 164 -1.98 14.62 5.67
CA VAL A 164 -0.89 13.67 5.92
C VAL A 164 -1.36 12.22 6.03
N PHE A 165 -2.58 11.97 6.52
CA PHE A 165 -3.11 10.63 6.69
C PHE A 165 -3.37 9.96 5.33
N TRP A 166 -4.02 10.66 4.39
CA TRP A 166 -4.23 10.17 3.02
C TRP A 166 -2.92 9.96 2.26
N SER A 167 -1.94 10.83 2.53
CA SER A 167 -0.63 10.76 1.86
C SER A 167 0.21 9.55 2.32
N LEU A 168 0.28 9.29 3.61
CA LEU A 168 1.23 8.34 4.20
C LEU A 168 0.60 7.05 4.72
N ALA A 169 -0.57 7.13 5.37
CA ALA A 169 -1.18 6.00 6.07
C ALA A 169 -1.73 4.85 5.19
N PRO A 170 -2.04 5.00 3.88
CA PRO A 170 -2.52 3.87 3.07
C PRO A 170 -1.63 2.64 3.15
N HIS A 171 -0.31 2.84 3.21
CA HIS A 171 0.65 1.76 3.36
C HIS A 171 0.51 1.02 4.70
N ASP A 172 0.39 1.79 5.80
CA ASP A 172 0.30 1.21 7.14
C ASP A 172 -1.05 0.54 7.37
N ILE A 173 -2.13 1.14 6.86
CA ILE A 173 -3.47 0.54 6.88
C ILE A 173 -3.45 -0.80 6.16
N SER A 174 -2.91 -0.88 4.95
CA SER A 174 -2.85 -2.12 4.17
C SER A 174 -2.07 -3.22 4.91
N VAL A 175 -0.96 -2.87 5.58
CA VAL A 175 -0.16 -3.79 6.39
C VAL A 175 -0.95 -4.27 7.62
N PHE A 176 -1.66 -3.38 8.31
CA PHE A 176 -2.47 -3.77 9.48
C PHE A 176 -3.58 -4.74 9.09
N GLN A 177 -4.30 -4.47 7.98
CA GLN A 177 -5.31 -5.38 7.45
C GLN A 177 -4.71 -6.75 7.08
N TYR A 178 -3.53 -6.75 6.47
CA TYR A 178 -2.81 -7.96 6.11
C TYR A 178 -2.43 -8.81 7.33
N PHE A 179 -2.06 -8.17 8.44
CA PHE A 179 -1.68 -8.88 9.67
C PHE A 179 -2.87 -9.37 10.46
N THR A 180 -3.89 -8.52 10.62
CA THR A 180 -5.09 -8.85 11.41
C THR A 180 -6.08 -9.74 10.67
N LYS A 181 -6.06 -9.75 9.34
CA LYS A 181 -7.07 -10.41 8.47
C LYS A 181 -8.51 -9.99 8.82
N SER A 182 -8.68 -8.78 9.34
CA SER A 182 -9.99 -8.25 9.76
C SER A 182 -10.08 -6.74 9.56
N LYS A 183 -11.31 -6.22 9.53
CA LYS A 183 -11.60 -4.78 9.48
C LYS A 183 -11.67 -4.21 10.89
N PRO A 184 -11.24 -2.95 11.11
CA PRO A 184 -11.46 -2.31 12.39
C PRO A 184 -12.96 -2.06 12.62
N MET A 185 -13.42 -2.36 13.82
CA MET A 185 -14.78 -2.08 14.28
C MET A 185 -14.98 -0.62 14.67
N LYS A 186 -13.88 0.04 15.07
CA LYS A 186 -13.91 1.43 15.52
C LYS A 186 -12.63 2.15 15.13
N ILE A 187 -12.78 3.37 14.68
CA ILE A 187 -11.70 4.24 14.25
C ILE A 187 -11.80 5.57 14.98
N THR A 188 -10.71 5.99 15.60
CA THR A 188 -10.60 7.29 16.28
C THR A 188 -9.37 8.00 15.78
N SER A 189 -9.54 9.22 15.28
CA SER A 189 -8.43 10.02 14.77
C SER A 189 -8.40 11.40 15.42
N THR A 190 -7.20 11.88 15.73
CA THR A 190 -6.93 13.23 16.18
C THR A 190 -5.71 13.77 15.43
N GLY A 191 -5.57 15.09 15.35
CA GLY A 191 -4.45 15.69 14.63
C GLY A 191 -4.41 17.20 14.72
N GLY A 192 -3.44 17.80 14.05
CA GLY A 192 -3.26 19.25 13.96
C GLY A 192 -3.02 19.69 12.52
N ALA A 193 -3.60 20.84 12.18
CA ALA A 193 -3.41 21.58 10.95
C ALA A 193 -2.66 22.87 11.30
N PHE A 194 -1.36 22.92 11.05
CA PHE A 194 -0.48 24.00 11.49
C PHE A 194 0.00 24.87 10.33
N LEU A 195 0.09 24.30 9.13
CA LEU A 195 0.58 24.99 7.94
C LEU A 195 -0.52 25.49 7.01
N GLN A 196 -1.64 24.77 6.95
CA GLN A 196 -2.74 25.07 6.05
C GLN A 196 -4.06 24.82 6.78
N ASP A 197 -5.05 25.70 6.59
CA ASP A 197 -6.36 25.52 7.19
C ASP A 197 -7.03 24.22 6.72
N ASN A 198 -7.52 23.43 7.65
CA ASN A 198 -8.25 22.18 7.41
C ASN A 198 -7.45 21.04 6.77
N ILE A 199 -6.15 21.20 6.53
CA ILE A 199 -5.27 20.12 6.04
C ILE A 199 -4.34 19.71 7.18
N HIS A 200 -4.61 18.57 7.80
CA HIS A 200 -3.83 18.09 8.93
C HIS A 200 -2.41 17.69 8.50
N ASP A 201 -1.43 18.26 9.18
CA ASP A 201 0.02 18.00 8.99
C ASP A 201 0.52 16.84 9.85
N THR A 202 -0.22 16.54 10.91
CA THR A 202 0.08 15.42 11.82
C THR A 202 -1.23 14.79 12.27
N THR A 203 -1.28 13.45 12.32
CA THR A 203 -2.45 12.70 12.79
C THR A 203 -2.04 11.47 13.57
N LEU A 204 -2.80 11.17 14.61
CA LEU A 204 -2.77 9.90 15.33
C LEU A 204 -4.13 9.23 15.16
N THR A 205 -4.13 8.04 14.56
CA THR A 205 -5.34 7.26 14.30
C THR A 205 -5.26 5.94 15.05
N ILE A 206 -6.29 5.64 15.85
CA ILE A 206 -6.44 4.37 16.59
C ILE A 206 -7.45 3.50 15.85
N LEU A 207 -7.11 2.24 15.67
CA LEU A 207 -7.92 1.21 15.03
C LEU A 207 -8.19 0.11 16.06
N GLU A 208 -9.47 -0.18 16.32
CA GLU A 208 -9.89 -1.24 17.23
C GLU A 208 -10.49 -2.40 16.43
N TYR A 209 -9.91 -3.57 16.55
CA TYR A 209 -10.32 -4.79 15.84
C TYR A 209 -11.03 -5.77 16.79
N GLU A 210 -11.61 -6.81 16.21
CA GLU A 210 -12.11 -7.95 16.98
C GLU A 210 -11.00 -8.60 17.83
N GLN A 211 -11.39 -9.48 18.76
CA GLN A 211 -10.48 -10.17 19.69
C GLN A 211 -9.60 -9.23 20.53
N ASN A 212 -10.06 -7.99 20.74
CA ASN A 212 -9.35 -6.96 21.50
C ASN A 212 -7.97 -6.58 20.90
N ILE A 213 -7.77 -6.79 19.59
CA ILE A 213 -6.58 -6.30 18.89
C ILE A 213 -6.74 -4.80 18.68
N LYS A 214 -5.68 -4.05 18.97
CA LYS A 214 -5.65 -2.60 18.74
C LYS A 214 -4.44 -2.22 17.91
N GLY A 215 -4.59 -1.15 17.15
CA GLY A 215 -3.48 -0.56 16.42
C GLY A 215 -3.53 0.95 16.47
N HIS A 216 -2.39 1.60 16.29
CA HIS A 216 -2.35 3.00 15.98
C HIS A 216 -1.37 3.31 14.86
N ILE A 217 -1.72 4.34 14.10
CA ILE A 217 -0.91 4.90 13.01
C ILE A 217 -0.64 6.35 13.33
N PHE A 218 0.62 6.70 13.50
CA PHE A 218 1.06 8.07 13.69
C PHE A 218 1.82 8.53 12.45
N VAL A 219 1.28 9.55 11.78
CA VAL A 219 1.90 10.13 10.59
C VAL A 219 2.07 11.63 10.74
N SER A 220 3.18 12.15 10.25
CA SER A 220 3.45 13.59 10.30
C SER A 220 4.42 14.03 9.19
N TRP A 221 4.15 15.22 8.60
CA TRP A 221 5.12 15.94 7.77
C TRP A 221 6.02 16.85 8.58
N LEU A 222 5.70 17.09 9.87
CA LEU A 222 6.36 18.05 10.75
C LEU A 222 7.17 17.32 11.83
N HIS A 223 8.06 16.42 11.41
CA HIS A 223 8.89 15.68 12.35
C HIS A 223 10.39 15.92 12.03
N PRO A 224 11.25 16.18 13.03
CA PRO A 224 12.63 16.62 12.80
C PRO A 224 13.53 15.59 12.13
N PHE A 225 13.16 14.31 12.14
CA PHE A 225 13.90 13.25 11.47
C PHE A 225 12.95 12.24 10.83
N LYS A 226 13.47 11.49 9.86
CA LYS A 226 12.71 10.41 9.22
C LYS A 226 12.62 9.21 10.16
N GLU A 227 11.39 8.78 10.45
CA GLU A 227 11.10 7.55 11.20
C GLU A 227 10.03 6.75 10.46
N HIS A 228 10.37 5.55 10.01
CA HIS A 228 9.44 4.57 9.46
C HIS A 228 9.57 3.29 10.30
N ARG A 229 8.81 3.25 11.38
CA ARG A 229 8.86 2.17 12.38
C ARG A 229 7.53 1.44 12.42
N LEU A 230 7.62 0.11 12.43
CA LEU A 230 6.50 -0.79 12.64
C LEU A 230 6.83 -1.69 13.84
N ILE A 231 5.89 -1.75 14.79
CA ILE A 231 5.98 -2.66 15.96
C ILE A 231 4.75 -3.57 15.96
N VAL A 232 4.99 -4.84 16.17
CA VAL A 232 3.94 -5.85 16.29
C VAL A 232 4.13 -6.58 17.62
N MET A 233 3.12 -6.52 18.49
CA MET A 233 3.14 -7.12 19.81
C MET A 233 2.17 -8.29 19.88
N GLY A 234 2.68 -9.43 20.30
CA GLY A 234 1.90 -10.62 20.56
C GLY A 234 2.03 -11.07 22.01
N SER A 235 1.28 -12.11 22.38
CA SER A 235 1.24 -12.62 23.76
C SER A 235 2.53 -13.32 24.23
N LYS A 236 3.44 -13.67 23.29
CA LYS A 236 4.70 -14.39 23.59
C LYS A 236 5.95 -13.63 23.22
N GLY A 237 5.84 -12.57 22.41
CA GLY A 237 6.98 -11.79 21.95
C GLY A 237 6.55 -10.57 21.14
N MET A 238 7.53 -9.79 20.69
CA MET A 238 7.32 -8.57 19.92
C MET A 238 8.26 -8.52 18.74
N ILE A 239 7.85 -7.85 17.68
CA ILE A 239 8.66 -7.62 16.48
C ILE A 239 8.81 -6.12 16.28
N SER A 240 10.01 -5.66 15.93
CA SER A 240 10.23 -4.31 15.41
C SER A 240 10.85 -4.35 14.01
N PHE A 241 10.36 -3.47 13.14
CA PHE A 241 10.93 -3.22 11.83
C PHE A 241 11.16 -1.72 11.65
N GLU A 242 12.38 -1.34 11.23
CA GLU A 242 12.82 0.04 11.04
C GLU A 242 13.25 0.27 9.58
N ASP A 243 12.34 0.75 8.74
CA ASP A 243 12.62 1.00 7.30
C ASP A 243 13.40 2.30 7.03
N SER A 244 13.59 3.15 8.05
CA SER A 244 14.22 4.47 7.91
C SER A 244 15.69 4.53 8.28
N ILE A 245 16.26 3.46 8.81
CA ILE A 245 17.67 3.40 9.20
C ILE A 245 18.46 2.44 8.32
N GLU A 246 19.79 2.56 8.37
CA GLU A 246 20.68 1.69 7.63
C GLU A 246 20.43 0.22 7.98
N ASN A 247 20.55 -0.66 6.96
CA ASN A 247 20.29 -2.11 7.06
C ASN A 247 18.85 -2.50 7.43
N LYS A 248 17.93 -1.56 7.61
CA LYS A 248 16.50 -1.79 7.85
C LYS A 248 16.23 -3.00 8.78
N PRO A 249 16.68 -2.97 10.03
CA PRO A 249 16.69 -4.15 10.89
C PRO A 249 15.29 -4.63 11.25
N LEU A 250 15.06 -5.94 11.09
CA LEU A 250 13.93 -6.68 11.61
C LEU A 250 14.39 -7.43 12.88
N LYS A 251 13.75 -7.15 14.02
CA LYS A 251 14.14 -7.75 15.32
C LYS A 251 12.97 -8.46 15.96
N LEU A 252 13.25 -9.66 16.50
CA LEU A 252 12.35 -10.41 17.37
C LEU A 252 12.79 -10.25 18.81
N TYR A 253 11.87 -9.85 19.67
CA TYR A 253 12.06 -9.71 21.11
C TYR A 253 11.31 -10.84 21.80
N SER A 254 12.02 -11.84 22.31
CA SER A 254 11.46 -12.96 23.09
C SER A 254 11.19 -12.55 24.55
N LYS A 255 10.65 -11.36 24.73
CA LYS A 255 10.35 -10.69 26.01
C LYS A 255 8.85 -10.49 26.18
N GLY A 256 8.40 -10.33 27.41
CA GLY A 256 6.99 -10.08 27.69
C GLY A 256 6.65 -10.23 29.16
N TYR A 257 5.40 -10.54 29.44
CA TYR A 257 4.90 -10.81 30.79
C TYR A 257 4.18 -12.16 30.83
N THR A 258 4.31 -12.86 31.93
CA THR A 258 3.50 -14.03 32.27
C THR A 258 2.71 -13.73 33.53
N LEU A 259 1.52 -14.30 33.65
CA LEU A 259 0.78 -14.23 34.91
C LEU A 259 1.20 -15.41 35.81
N LYS A 260 1.78 -15.11 36.98
CA LYS A 260 2.05 -16.06 38.02
C LYS A 260 1.13 -15.69 39.19
N ASP A 261 0.21 -16.58 39.53
CA ASP A 261 -0.81 -16.35 40.55
C ASP A 261 -1.57 -15.02 40.34
N ALA A 262 -1.97 -14.73 39.08
CA ALA A 262 -2.60 -13.48 38.63
C ALA A 262 -1.70 -12.22 38.71
N ILE A 263 -0.42 -12.37 39.09
CA ILE A 263 0.54 -11.26 39.18
C ILE A 263 1.36 -11.21 37.88
N PRO A 264 1.38 -10.03 37.17
CA PRO A 264 2.23 -9.86 35.98
C PRO A 264 3.71 -9.96 36.38
N THR A 265 4.38 -10.99 35.88
CA THR A 265 5.81 -11.21 36.09
C THR A 265 6.54 -11.02 34.78
N LYS A 266 7.54 -10.13 34.76
CA LYS A 266 8.36 -9.86 33.59
C LYS A 266 9.14 -11.11 33.18
N LYS A 267 9.07 -11.42 31.87
CA LYS A 267 9.90 -12.44 31.24
C LYS A 267 10.93 -11.73 30.36
N ASP A 268 12.20 -11.84 30.77
CA ASP A 268 13.31 -11.44 29.91
C ASP A 268 13.70 -12.56 28.94
N GLY A 269 14.21 -12.17 27.77
CA GLY A 269 14.65 -13.10 26.73
C GLY A 269 15.52 -12.40 25.69
N PRO A 270 16.06 -13.14 24.73
CA PRO A 270 16.93 -12.60 23.70
C PRO A 270 16.22 -11.58 22.79
N VAL A 271 17.06 -10.84 22.09
CA VAL A 271 16.67 -10.00 20.95
C VAL A 271 17.44 -10.54 19.75
N ASP A 272 16.72 -11.13 18.82
CA ASP A 272 17.28 -11.77 17.64
C ASP A 272 17.10 -10.85 16.42
N LEU A 273 18.17 -10.67 15.65
CA LEU A 273 18.07 -10.05 14.33
C LEU A 273 17.56 -11.11 13.36
N ILE A 274 16.50 -10.79 12.65
CA ILE A 274 15.85 -11.70 11.71
C ILE A 274 16.25 -11.31 10.28
N ASP A 275 16.85 -12.25 9.57
CA ASP A 275 17.19 -12.10 8.18
C ASP A 275 15.95 -12.22 7.29
N TYR A 276 15.91 -11.46 6.22
CA TYR A 276 14.91 -11.50 5.18
C TYR A 276 15.56 -11.22 3.82
N GLU A 277 14.87 -11.57 2.73
CA GLU A 277 15.38 -11.39 1.38
C GLU A 277 15.64 -9.91 1.07
N ASN A 278 16.74 -9.65 0.36
CA ASN A 278 17.08 -8.30 -0.10
C ASN A 278 16.52 -8.07 -1.52
N SER A 279 15.19 -7.98 -1.65
CA SER A 279 14.53 -7.63 -2.89
C SER A 279 13.80 -6.29 -2.80
N MET A 280 13.63 -5.64 -3.95
CA MET A 280 12.95 -4.35 -4.00
C MET A 280 11.42 -4.56 -4.00
N PRO A 281 10.69 -3.94 -3.07
CA PRO A 281 9.23 -4.13 -2.94
C PRO A 281 8.46 -3.89 -4.25
N LEU A 282 8.80 -2.85 -5.01
CA LEU A 282 8.16 -2.55 -6.29
C LEU A 282 8.42 -3.64 -7.34
N THR A 283 9.60 -4.25 -7.31
CA THR A 283 9.93 -5.37 -8.20
C THR A 283 9.07 -6.59 -7.88
N GLU A 284 8.90 -6.90 -6.59
CA GLU A 284 8.06 -8.03 -6.15
C GLU A 284 6.57 -7.78 -6.41
N GLU A 285 6.09 -6.55 -6.20
CA GLU A 285 4.72 -6.14 -6.55
C GLU A 285 4.43 -6.35 -8.04
N LEU A 286 5.32 -5.88 -8.91
CA LEU A 286 5.14 -6.00 -10.35
C LEU A 286 5.29 -7.44 -10.85
N LYS A 287 6.19 -8.23 -10.27
CA LYS A 287 6.26 -9.68 -10.55
C LYS A 287 4.96 -10.38 -10.18
N TYR A 288 4.41 -10.08 -8.99
CA TYR A 288 3.14 -10.62 -8.53
C TYR A 288 1.99 -10.24 -9.47
N PHE A 289 1.89 -8.97 -9.86
CA PHE A 289 0.89 -8.52 -10.82
C PHE A 289 1.02 -9.26 -12.17
N ILE A 290 2.24 -9.33 -12.74
CA ILE A 290 2.49 -10.02 -14.02
C ILE A 290 2.12 -11.50 -13.94
N GLN A 291 2.41 -12.19 -12.85
CA GLN A 291 2.05 -13.59 -12.66
C GLN A 291 0.54 -13.79 -12.75
N HIS A 292 -0.25 -12.91 -12.11
CA HIS A 292 -1.71 -13.00 -12.02
C HIS A 292 -2.46 -12.41 -13.22
N MET A 293 -1.76 -11.93 -14.26
CA MET A 293 -2.39 -11.55 -15.52
C MET A 293 -2.90 -12.74 -16.36
N ASP A 294 -2.90 -13.96 -15.80
CA ASP A 294 -3.62 -15.12 -16.34
C ASP A 294 -5.04 -15.25 -15.79
N GLY A 295 -5.44 -14.36 -14.88
CA GLY A 295 -6.75 -14.37 -14.24
C GLY A 295 -6.80 -15.20 -12.94
N SER A 296 -5.68 -15.79 -12.49
CA SER A 296 -5.60 -16.40 -11.17
C SER A 296 -5.89 -15.36 -10.08
N PRO A 297 -6.61 -15.72 -8.99
CA PRO A 297 -7.05 -14.76 -7.98
C PRO A 297 -5.87 -14.14 -7.22
N LEU A 298 -5.99 -12.84 -6.92
CA LEU A 298 -5.06 -12.12 -6.06
C LEU A 298 -5.36 -12.43 -4.59
N GLU A 299 -4.38 -12.89 -3.84
CA GLU A 299 -4.52 -13.12 -2.39
C GLU A 299 -4.22 -11.86 -1.56
N ILE A 300 -3.32 -11.01 -2.05
CA ILE A 300 -2.92 -9.75 -1.40
C ILE A 300 -3.09 -8.57 -2.36
N ALA A 301 -3.24 -7.37 -1.82
CA ALA A 301 -3.45 -6.13 -2.57
C ALA A 301 -4.63 -6.21 -3.56
N ASN A 302 -5.59 -7.07 -3.32
CA ASN A 302 -6.76 -7.31 -4.18
C ASN A 302 -7.80 -6.19 -4.04
N ALA A 303 -8.89 -6.32 -4.79
CA ALA A 303 -9.98 -5.34 -4.79
C ALA A 303 -10.64 -5.16 -3.41
N ASP A 304 -10.74 -6.22 -2.58
CA ASP A 304 -11.27 -6.13 -1.23
C ASP A 304 -10.37 -5.28 -0.34
N ASN A 305 -9.06 -5.51 -0.41
CA ASN A 305 -8.07 -4.69 0.31
C ASN A 305 -8.13 -3.22 -0.12
N ALA A 306 -8.29 -2.94 -1.42
CA ALA A 306 -8.47 -1.59 -1.93
C ALA A 306 -9.70 -0.90 -1.31
N VAL A 307 -10.85 -1.58 -1.27
CA VAL A 307 -12.09 -1.08 -0.67
C VAL A 307 -11.91 -0.80 0.82
N GLU A 308 -11.30 -1.72 1.55
CA GLU A 308 -11.06 -1.59 2.99
C GLU A 308 -10.16 -0.40 3.33
N VAL A 309 -9.05 -0.25 2.61
CA VAL A 309 -8.11 0.87 2.84
C VAL A 309 -8.79 2.21 2.60
N VAL A 310 -9.54 2.35 1.50
CA VAL A 310 -10.29 3.60 1.22
C VAL A 310 -11.37 3.86 2.26
N ASP A 311 -12.08 2.82 2.73
CA ASP A 311 -13.09 2.95 3.79
C ASP A 311 -12.48 3.47 5.10
N ILE A 312 -11.34 2.92 5.51
CA ILE A 312 -10.62 3.34 6.71
C ILE A 312 -10.13 4.78 6.57
N LEU A 313 -9.60 5.18 5.42
CA LEU A 313 -9.16 6.56 5.16
C LEU A 313 -10.32 7.55 5.30
N ILE A 314 -11.49 7.22 4.76
CA ILE A 314 -12.70 8.06 4.86
C ILE A 314 -13.18 8.15 6.30
N LYS A 315 -13.31 7.01 7.00
CA LYS A 315 -13.75 6.98 8.40
C LYS A 315 -12.79 7.72 9.34
N ALA A 316 -11.48 7.60 9.13
CA ALA A 316 -10.48 8.35 9.87
C ALA A 316 -10.61 9.86 9.64
N SER A 317 -10.85 10.29 8.39
CA SER A 317 -11.10 11.69 8.07
C SER A 317 -12.39 12.21 8.70
N GLU A 318 -13.45 11.40 8.72
CA GLU A 318 -14.68 11.74 9.43
C GLU A 318 -14.45 11.89 10.94
N SER A 319 -13.66 11.00 11.55
CA SER A 319 -13.30 11.09 12.96
C SER A 319 -12.50 12.35 13.26
N LEU A 320 -11.54 12.72 12.41
CA LEU A 320 -10.77 13.97 12.52
C LEU A 320 -11.70 15.21 12.50
N MET A 321 -12.66 15.24 11.57
CA MET A 321 -13.58 16.39 11.44
C MET A 321 -14.60 16.48 12.57
N LYS A 322 -15.13 15.34 13.02
CA LYS A 322 -16.19 15.29 14.04
C LYS A 322 -15.64 15.30 15.46
N GLY A 323 -14.36 14.99 15.67
CA GLY A 323 -13.74 14.84 17.00
C GLY A 323 -14.28 13.65 17.79
N VAL A 324 -14.90 12.66 17.14
CA VAL A 324 -15.49 11.48 17.77
C VAL A 324 -15.09 10.20 17.05
N PRO A 325 -15.15 9.05 17.75
CA PRO A 325 -14.94 7.74 17.10
C PRO A 325 -15.99 7.45 16.04
N ILE A 326 -15.61 6.69 15.00
CA ILE A 326 -16.48 6.20 13.91
C ILE A 326 -16.46 4.66 13.92
N GLU A 327 -17.64 4.05 13.81
CA GLU A 327 -17.85 2.59 13.70
C GLU A 327 -17.95 2.11 12.26
#